data_80c25a882a73a4a86516ef7b90991258
#
_entry.id   80c25a882a73a4a86516ef7b90991258
#
_cell.length_a   1.000
_cell.length_b   1.000
_cell.length_c   1.000
_cell.angle_alpha   90.00
_cell.angle_beta   90.00
_cell.angle_gamma   90.00
#
_symmetry.space_group_name_H-M   'P 1'
#
loop_
_entity.id
_entity.type
_entity.pdbx_description
1 polymer ?
#
loop_
_entity_poly.entity_id
_entity_poly.type
_entity_poly.pdbx_seq_one_letter_code
_entity_poly.pdbx_strand_id
1 'polypeptide(L)'
;MCELPGRAQILIKFIDQMNEFVGRIVSVVAVIFAAIIIYDVFMRYALNDPTRWAFDVTKQLYGFYFVMLGGYALRHQAHVRVDLITETLAPTVRRWVEAAGYVIFFFPFAWIFTTRSYEFAMRSYAQGETTYGSVQLPVYPLKMAMALAAGLLLLQGVAEFLKLVLNRQELPRDA
;
A
#
# COMPACT_ATOMS: atom_id res chain seq x y z
N MET A 1 14.97 17.05 -24.78
CA MET A 1 14.57 15.77 -24.20
C MET A 1 15.76 15.28 -23.37
N CYS A 2 15.71 15.46 -22.06
CA CYS A 2 16.76 14.89 -21.19
C CYS A 2 16.24 13.52 -20.78
N GLU A 3 16.65 12.47 -21.51
CA GLU A 3 16.31 11.10 -21.15
C GLU A 3 16.90 10.79 -19.78
N LEU A 4 16.07 10.22 -18.91
CA LEU A 4 16.54 9.66 -17.65
C LEU A 4 17.71 8.70 -17.95
N PRO A 5 18.78 8.67 -17.14
CA PRO A 5 19.84 7.71 -17.34
C PRO A 5 19.23 6.30 -17.36
N GLY A 6 19.51 5.51 -18.39
CA GLY A 6 18.83 4.25 -18.71
C GLY A 6 18.66 3.28 -17.51
N ARG A 7 19.62 3.33 -16.56
CA ARG A 7 19.57 2.54 -15.32
C ARG A 7 18.44 3.00 -14.37
N ALA A 8 18.19 4.32 -14.26
CA ALA A 8 17.13 4.85 -13.42
C ALA A 8 15.73 4.53 -13.99
N GLN A 9 15.58 4.57 -15.31
CA GLN A 9 14.34 4.18 -15.99
C GLN A 9 14.00 2.71 -15.77
N ILE A 10 15.00 1.83 -15.85
CA ILE A 10 14.82 0.39 -15.62
C ILE A 10 14.36 0.14 -14.17
N LEU A 11 15.00 0.79 -13.20
CA LEU A 11 14.66 0.66 -11.79
C LEU A 11 13.22 1.14 -11.51
N ILE A 12 12.86 2.31 -12.00
CA ILE A 12 11.52 2.89 -11.84
C ILE A 12 10.46 1.96 -12.45
N LYS A 13 10.66 1.51 -13.70
CA LYS A 13 9.75 0.57 -14.36
C LYS A 13 9.59 -0.74 -13.59
N PHE A 14 10.68 -1.27 -13.06
CA PHE A 14 10.63 -2.50 -12.27
C PHE A 14 9.79 -2.33 -10.99
N ILE A 15 10.01 -1.24 -10.24
CA ILE A 15 9.25 -0.94 -9.03
C ILE A 15 7.75 -0.73 -9.37
N ASP A 16 7.46 0.03 -10.42
CA ASP A 16 6.11 0.28 -10.89
C ASP A 16 5.39 -1.01 -11.29
N GLN A 17 6.05 -1.91 -12.03
CA GLN A 17 5.49 -3.19 -12.44
C GLN A 17 5.24 -4.12 -11.25
N MET A 18 6.15 -4.12 -10.28
CA MET A 18 6.01 -4.92 -9.06
C MET A 18 4.78 -4.49 -8.25
N ASN A 19 4.60 -3.19 -8.04
CA ASN A 19 3.43 -2.67 -7.33
C ASN A 19 2.12 -2.89 -8.11
N GLU A 20 2.15 -2.81 -9.44
CA GLU A 20 0.99 -3.12 -10.30
C GLU A 20 0.60 -4.59 -10.21
N PHE A 21 1.58 -5.48 -10.23
CA PHE A 21 1.34 -6.93 -10.10
C PHE A 21 0.74 -7.26 -8.73
N VAL A 22 1.30 -6.69 -7.65
CA VAL A 22 0.76 -6.83 -6.31
C VAL A 22 -0.67 -6.31 -6.23
N GLY A 23 -0.95 -5.12 -6.78
CA GLY A 23 -2.30 -4.54 -6.81
C GLY A 23 -3.33 -5.44 -7.50
N ARG A 24 -2.95 -6.06 -8.62
CA ARG A 24 -3.83 -7.01 -9.34
C ARG A 24 -4.12 -8.28 -8.52
N ILE A 25 -3.11 -8.86 -7.87
CA ILE A 25 -3.31 -10.03 -7.01
C ILE A 25 -4.23 -9.66 -5.85
N VAL A 26 -3.98 -8.52 -5.22
CA VAL A 26 -4.72 -8.05 -4.06
C VAL A 26 -6.18 -7.72 -4.43
N SER A 27 -6.46 -7.27 -5.66
CA SER A 27 -7.85 -7.06 -6.12
C SER A 27 -8.67 -8.35 -6.14
N VAL A 28 -8.04 -9.50 -6.43
CA VAL A 28 -8.71 -10.82 -6.36
C VAL A 28 -9.08 -11.15 -4.91
N VAL A 29 -8.22 -10.79 -3.95
CA VAL A 29 -8.52 -11.00 -2.53
C VAL A 29 -9.77 -10.23 -2.10
N ALA A 30 -10.01 -9.03 -2.67
CA ALA A 30 -11.22 -8.25 -2.42
C ALA A 30 -12.49 -9.02 -2.83
N VAL A 31 -12.46 -9.68 -3.99
CA VAL A 31 -13.58 -10.51 -4.46
C VAL A 31 -13.80 -11.70 -3.54
N ILE A 32 -12.72 -12.33 -3.09
CA ILE A 32 -12.81 -13.50 -2.19
C ILE A 32 -13.46 -13.12 -0.86
N PHE A 33 -12.98 -12.06 -0.20
CA PHE A 33 -13.59 -11.69 1.09
C PHE A 33 -15.01 -11.16 0.94
N ALA A 34 -15.35 -10.47 -0.16
CA ALA A 34 -16.72 -10.08 -0.47
C ALA A 34 -17.64 -11.31 -0.64
N ALA A 35 -17.17 -12.35 -1.33
CA ALA A 35 -17.91 -13.60 -1.46
C ALA A 35 -18.13 -14.29 -0.10
N ILE A 36 -17.12 -14.29 0.78
CA ILE A 36 -17.25 -14.84 2.14
C ILE A 36 -18.29 -14.06 2.96
N ILE A 37 -18.31 -12.73 2.87
CA ILE A 37 -19.30 -11.91 3.56
C ILE A 37 -20.72 -12.24 3.05
N ILE A 38 -20.92 -12.32 1.73
CA ILE A 38 -22.20 -12.68 1.13
C ILE A 38 -22.64 -14.06 1.61
N TYR A 39 -21.72 -15.03 1.63
CA TYR A 39 -21.98 -16.37 2.13
C TYR A 39 -22.42 -16.36 3.60
N ASP A 40 -21.70 -15.66 4.49
CA ASP A 40 -22.05 -15.57 5.91
C ASP A 40 -23.42 -14.90 6.13
N VAL A 41 -23.71 -13.83 5.38
CA VAL A 41 -25.01 -13.16 5.42
C VAL A 41 -26.12 -14.12 4.98
N PHE A 42 -25.92 -14.88 3.90
CA PHE A 42 -26.89 -15.85 3.42
C PHE A 42 -27.13 -16.96 4.46
N MET A 43 -26.08 -17.56 5.03
CA MET A 43 -26.16 -18.59 6.06
C MET A 43 -26.92 -18.07 7.29
N ARG A 44 -26.64 -16.85 7.69
CA ARG A 44 -27.25 -16.20 8.88
C ARG A 44 -28.74 -15.92 8.71
N TYR A 45 -29.14 -15.38 7.55
CA TYR A 45 -30.53 -14.90 7.36
C TYR A 45 -31.43 -15.90 6.66
N ALA A 46 -30.90 -16.75 5.76
CA ALA A 46 -31.71 -17.72 5.05
C ALA A 46 -31.78 -19.07 5.77
N LEU A 47 -30.69 -19.50 6.40
CA LEU A 47 -30.58 -20.81 7.03
C LEU A 47 -30.56 -20.74 8.57
N ASN A 48 -30.50 -19.53 9.15
CA ASN A 48 -30.41 -19.29 10.60
C ASN A 48 -29.23 -20.03 11.27
N ASP A 49 -28.15 -20.25 10.50
CA ASP A 49 -26.93 -20.94 10.91
C ASP A 49 -25.70 -20.06 10.64
N PRO A 50 -25.41 -19.07 11.52
CA PRO A 50 -24.32 -18.12 11.33
C PRO A 50 -22.95 -18.83 11.41
N THR A 51 -22.08 -18.52 10.46
CA THR A 51 -20.73 -19.11 10.40
C THR A 51 -19.84 -18.53 11.50
N ARG A 52 -19.12 -19.40 12.24
CA ARG A 52 -18.22 -18.98 13.33
C ARG A 52 -16.87 -18.47 12.83
N TRP A 53 -16.47 -18.88 11.63
CA TRP A 53 -15.14 -18.60 11.07
C TRP A 53 -15.10 -17.42 10.09
N ALA A 54 -16.23 -17.09 9.46
CA ALA A 54 -16.27 -16.11 8.38
C ALA A 54 -15.79 -14.73 8.82
N PHE A 55 -16.15 -14.29 10.01
CA PHE A 55 -15.72 -13.01 10.55
C PHE A 55 -14.20 -12.93 10.73
N ASP A 56 -13.57 -13.97 11.32
CA ASP A 56 -12.14 -13.99 11.59
C ASP A 56 -11.32 -14.04 10.29
N VAL A 57 -11.77 -14.85 9.31
CA VAL A 57 -11.14 -14.95 7.99
C VAL A 57 -11.29 -13.64 7.21
N THR A 58 -12.49 -13.07 7.18
CA THR A 58 -12.75 -11.80 6.46
C THR A 58 -11.92 -10.66 7.04
N LYS A 59 -11.81 -10.57 8.36
CA LYS A 59 -10.98 -9.57 9.03
C LYS A 59 -9.50 -9.67 8.62
N GLN A 60 -8.97 -10.89 8.52
CA GLN A 60 -7.59 -11.09 8.07
C GLN A 60 -7.38 -10.75 6.60
N LEU A 61 -8.29 -11.21 5.72
CA LEU A 61 -8.24 -10.92 4.28
C LEU A 61 -8.40 -9.43 4.00
N TYR A 62 -9.31 -8.77 4.70
CA TYR A 62 -9.49 -7.32 4.59
C TYR A 62 -8.24 -6.55 5.05
N GLY A 63 -7.65 -6.95 6.19
CA GLY A 63 -6.41 -6.35 6.67
C GLY A 63 -5.26 -6.53 5.68
N PHE A 64 -5.11 -7.73 5.10
CA PHE A 64 -4.14 -8.01 4.07
C PHE A 64 -4.35 -7.14 2.82
N TYR A 65 -5.59 -7.11 2.31
CA TYR A 65 -5.99 -6.29 1.17
C TYR A 65 -5.64 -4.82 1.38
N PHE A 66 -6.08 -4.26 2.51
CA PHE A 66 -5.90 -2.84 2.82
C PHE A 66 -4.42 -2.44 2.90
N VAL A 67 -3.62 -3.24 3.58
CA VAL A 67 -2.20 -2.94 3.78
C VAL A 67 -1.41 -3.06 2.49
N MET A 68 -1.68 -4.10 1.68
CA MET A 68 -0.94 -4.33 0.43
C MET A 68 -1.26 -3.30 -0.67
N LEU A 69 -2.40 -2.60 -0.58
CA LEU A 69 -2.75 -1.53 -1.53
C LEU A 69 -1.91 -0.27 -1.37
N GLY A 70 -1.19 -0.08 -0.27
CA GLY A 70 -0.46 1.17 0.02
C GLY A 70 0.51 1.58 -1.10
N GLY A 71 1.35 0.67 -1.58
CA GLY A 71 2.29 0.94 -2.69
C GLY A 71 1.59 1.19 -4.03
N TYR A 72 0.54 0.42 -4.32
CA TYR A 72 -0.29 0.62 -5.51
C TYR A 72 -1.01 1.97 -5.50
N ALA A 73 -1.61 2.35 -4.37
CA ALA A 73 -2.28 3.63 -4.20
C ALA A 73 -1.31 4.82 -4.37
N LEU A 74 -0.07 4.70 -3.87
CA LEU A 74 0.95 5.74 -4.05
C LEU A 74 1.32 5.89 -5.53
N ARG A 75 1.50 4.79 -6.26
CA ARG A 75 1.79 4.81 -7.70
C ARG A 75 0.70 5.51 -8.52
N HIS A 76 -0.57 5.22 -8.23
CA HIS A 76 -1.72 5.80 -8.92
C HIS A 76 -2.14 7.15 -8.37
N GLN A 77 -1.29 7.77 -7.52
CA GLN A 77 -1.54 9.08 -6.92
C GLN A 77 -2.90 9.16 -6.18
N ALA A 78 -3.41 8.00 -5.73
CA ALA A 78 -4.66 7.91 -5.00
C ALA A 78 -4.57 8.41 -3.54
N HIS A 79 -3.36 8.78 -3.08
CA HIS A 79 -3.21 9.52 -1.83
C HIS A 79 -3.68 10.96 -2.03
N VAL A 80 -4.50 11.44 -1.12
CA VAL A 80 -5.01 12.82 -1.12
C VAL A 80 -3.82 13.78 -1.18
N ARG A 81 -3.60 14.39 -2.35
CA ARG A 81 -2.67 15.50 -2.48
C ARG A 81 -3.37 16.75 -1.97
N VAL A 82 -2.66 17.54 -1.20
CA VAL A 82 -3.15 18.88 -0.80
C VAL A 82 -2.91 19.81 -2.01
N ASP A 83 -3.58 19.50 -3.13
CA ASP A 83 -3.40 20.22 -4.40
C ASP A 83 -3.89 21.67 -4.32
N LEU A 84 -4.85 21.95 -3.43
CA LEU A 84 -5.42 23.29 -3.20
C LEU A 84 -4.35 24.39 -2.93
N ILE A 85 -3.24 24.04 -2.29
CA ILE A 85 -2.15 25.00 -2.00
C ILE A 85 -1.12 24.98 -3.13
N THR A 86 -0.85 23.79 -3.69
CA THR A 86 0.22 23.61 -4.67
C THR A 86 -0.18 24.04 -6.08
N GLU A 87 -1.48 24.02 -6.43
CA GLU A 87 -1.98 24.47 -7.73
C GLU A 87 -1.79 25.98 -7.96
N THR A 88 -1.76 26.77 -6.90
CA THR A 88 -1.54 28.23 -7.00
C THR A 88 -0.08 28.61 -7.15
N LEU A 89 0.85 27.68 -6.98
CA LEU A 89 2.29 27.93 -7.01
C LEU A 89 2.85 27.80 -8.43
N ALA A 90 3.89 28.61 -8.73
CA ALA A 90 4.65 28.46 -9.97
C ALA A 90 5.22 27.02 -10.07
N PRO A 91 5.27 26.40 -11.28
CA PRO A 91 5.66 25.00 -11.47
C PRO A 91 6.99 24.61 -10.80
N THR A 92 7.95 25.52 -10.81
CA THR A 92 9.26 25.30 -10.18
C THR A 92 9.17 25.27 -8.65
N VAL A 93 8.37 26.16 -8.06
CA VAL A 93 8.19 26.25 -6.61
C VAL A 93 7.41 25.01 -6.12
N ARG A 94 6.33 24.65 -6.83
CA ARG A 94 5.53 23.46 -6.58
C ARG A 94 6.42 22.21 -6.46
N ARG A 95 7.30 22.02 -7.43
CA ARG A 95 8.22 20.86 -7.46
C ARG A 95 9.14 20.82 -6.23
N TRP A 96 9.71 21.95 -5.83
CA TRP A 96 10.57 22.01 -4.66
C TRP A 96 9.81 21.76 -3.35
N VAL A 97 8.58 22.26 -3.25
CA VAL A 97 7.69 21.99 -2.12
C VAL A 97 7.34 20.49 -2.04
N GLU A 98 6.98 19.87 -3.17
CA GLU A 98 6.71 18.45 -3.24
C GLU A 98 7.96 17.62 -2.88
N ALA A 99 9.13 17.94 -3.41
CA ALA A 99 10.38 17.28 -3.08
C ALA A 99 10.74 17.41 -1.60
N ALA A 100 10.58 18.60 -1.02
CA ALA A 100 10.78 18.82 0.41
C ALA A 100 9.81 17.99 1.26
N GLY A 101 8.54 17.88 0.85
CA GLY A 101 7.54 17.04 1.48
C GLY A 101 7.95 15.56 1.51
N TYR A 102 8.48 15.04 0.42
CA TYR A 102 9.02 13.67 0.40
C TYR A 102 10.17 13.48 1.37
N VAL A 103 11.14 14.41 1.40
CA VAL A 103 12.33 14.28 2.25
C VAL A 103 12.01 14.48 3.74
N ILE A 104 11.17 15.45 4.08
CA ILE A 104 10.92 15.85 5.47
C ILE A 104 9.86 14.95 6.13
N PHE A 105 8.81 14.57 5.39
CA PHE A 105 7.67 13.84 5.95
C PHE A 105 7.61 12.39 5.49
N PHE A 106 7.66 12.14 4.18
CA PHE A 106 7.44 10.81 3.64
C PHE A 106 8.55 9.83 4.01
N PHE A 107 9.82 10.16 3.74
CA PHE A 107 10.92 9.21 3.99
C PHE A 107 11.14 8.89 5.47
N PRO A 108 11.12 9.85 6.40
CA PRO A 108 11.21 9.51 7.83
C PRO A 108 10.04 8.63 8.28
N PHE A 109 8.81 8.97 7.86
CA PHE A 109 7.64 8.16 8.16
C PHE A 109 7.76 6.75 7.58
N ALA A 110 8.04 6.61 6.28
CA ALA A 110 8.13 5.33 5.61
C ALA A 110 9.26 4.45 6.16
N TRP A 111 10.39 5.04 6.54
CA TRP A 111 11.50 4.35 7.18
C TRP A 111 11.10 3.80 8.56
N ILE A 112 10.56 4.66 9.43
CA ILE A 112 10.11 4.24 10.76
C ILE A 112 9.00 3.19 10.62
N PHE A 113 8.05 3.40 9.72
CA PHE A 113 6.96 2.45 9.47
C PHE A 113 7.48 1.08 9.02
N THR A 114 8.44 1.04 8.10
CA THR A 114 9.05 -0.20 7.61
C THR A 114 9.78 -0.95 8.72
N THR A 115 10.64 -0.26 9.47
CA THR A 115 11.43 -0.88 10.54
C THR A 115 10.55 -1.40 11.67
N ARG A 116 9.55 -0.62 12.10
CA ARG A 116 8.62 -1.02 13.16
C ARG A 116 7.68 -2.14 12.72
N SER A 117 7.22 -2.13 11.48
CA SER A 117 6.42 -3.21 10.93
C SER A 117 7.21 -4.52 10.87
N TYR A 118 8.49 -4.45 10.50
CA TYR A 118 9.37 -5.62 10.49
C TYR A 118 9.58 -6.20 11.90
N GLU A 119 9.94 -5.35 12.88
CA GLU A 119 10.08 -5.77 14.27
C GLU A 119 8.78 -6.41 14.82
N PHE A 120 7.63 -5.79 14.50
CA PHE A 120 6.33 -6.27 14.92
C PHE A 120 5.99 -7.64 14.31
N ALA A 121 6.29 -7.84 13.02
CA ALA A 121 6.11 -9.11 12.34
C ALA A 121 6.99 -10.22 12.93
N MET A 122 8.27 -9.93 13.18
CA MET A 122 9.21 -10.89 13.76
C MET A 122 8.86 -11.29 15.17
N ARG A 123 8.39 -10.37 16.01
CA ARG A 123 7.90 -10.68 17.35
C ARG A 123 6.68 -11.60 17.31
N SER A 124 5.72 -11.28 16.45
CA SER A 124 4.51 -12.10 16.28
C SER A 124 4.82 -13.52 15.79
N TYR A 125 5.77 -13.64 14.87
CA TYR A 125 6.25 -14.91 14.38
C TYR A 125 6.91 -15.75 15.51
N ALA A 126 7.80 -15.13 16.29
CA ALA A 126 8.48 -15.81 17.40
C ALA A 126 7.53 -16.25 18.51
N GLN A 127 6.42 -15.55 18.73
CA GLN A 127 5.42 -15.84 19.74
C GLN A 127 4.33 -16.82 19.24
N GLY A 128 4.27 -17.15 17.95
CA GLY A 128 3.20 -17.96 17.37
C GLY A 128 1.81 -17.36 17.59
N GLU A 129 1.71 -16.01 17.49
CA GLU A 129 0.51 -15.27 17.85
C GLU A 129 -0.70 -15.66 17.00
N THR A 130 -1.83 -15.90 17.67
CA THR A 130 -3.12 -16.24 17.05
C THR A 130 -4.19 -15.20 17.37
N THR A 131 -5.28 -15.20 16.59
CA THR A 131 -6.44 -14.33 16.84
C THR A 131 -7.19 -14.76 18.11
N TYR A 132 -7.82 -13.81 18.78
CA TYR A 132 -8.71 -14.04 19.92
C TYR A 132 -10.16 -14.32 19.48
N GLY A 133 -10.38 -14.81 18.24
CA GLY A 133 -11.71 -15.09 17.69
C GLY A 133 -12.24 -16.48 18.02
N SER A 134 -13.40 -16.82 17.43
CA SER A 134 -13.98 -18.15 17.52
C SER A 134 -13.10 -19.21 16.87
N VAL A 135 -12.28 -18.81 15.91
CA VAL A 135 -11.26 -19.64 15.26
C VAL A 135 -9.90 -18.99 15.50
N GLN A 136 -9.00 -19.74 16.09
CA GLN A 136 -7.64 -19.26 16.34
C GLN A 136 -6.81 -19.32 15.05
N LEU A 137 -6.82 -18.23 14.29
CA LEU A 137 -6.01 -18.10 13.08
C LEU A 137 -4.66 -17.46 13.41
N PRO A 138 -3.56 -17.88 12.76
CA PRO A 138 -2.26 -17.24 12.94
C PRO A 138 -2.29 -15.78 12.44
N VAL A 139 -1.79 -14.85 13.24
CA VAL A 139 -1.76 -13.42 12.92
C VAL A 139 -0.45 -13.02 12.22
N TYR A 140 0.61 -13.80 12.43
CA TYR A 140 1.94 -13.49 11.87
C TYR A 140 1.97 -13.33 10.34
N PRO A 141 1.16 -14.05 9.50
CA PRO A 141 1.20 -13.85 8.06
C PRO A 141 0.72 -12.46 7.66
N LEU A 142 -0.32 -11.95 8.35
CA LEU A 142 -0.82 -10.59 8.11
C LEU A 142 0.23 -9.53 8.49
N LYS A 143 0.93 -9.72 9.61
CA LYS A 143 1.99 -8.80 10.06
C LYS A 143 3.21 -8.86 9.15
N MET A 144 3.56 -10.02 8.59
CA MET A 144 4.60 -10.14 7.57
C MET A 144 4.20 -9.43 6.27
N ALA A 145 2.95 -9.56 5.84
CA ALA A 145 2.43 -8.81 4.70
C ALA A 145 2.50 -7.30 4.94
N MET A 146 2.24 -6.83 6.17
CA MET A 146 2.38 -5.43 6.55
C MET A 146 3.83 -4.94 6.43
N ALA A 147 4.81 -5.72 6.89
CA ALA A 147 6.22 -5.38 6.76
C ALA A 147 6.65 -5.32 5.28
N LEU A 148 6.19 -6.29 4.48
CA LEU A 148 6.44 -6.31 3.03
C LEU A 148 5.81 -5.10 2.34
N ALA A 149 4.57 -4.78 2.65
CA ALA A 149 3.85 -3.63 2.08
C ALA A 149 4.51 -2.30 2.47
N ALA A 150 5.01 -2.17 3.70
CA ALA A 150 5.77 -0.99 4.13
C ALA A 150 7.06 -0.83 3.32
N GLY A 151 7.77 -1.93 3.04
CA GLY A 151 8.94 -1.93 2.15
C GLY A 151 8.59 -1.54 0.71
N LEU A 152 7.50 -2.08 0.16
CA LEU A 152 7.01 -1.72 -1.17
C LEU A 152 6.60 -0.24 -1.26
N LEU A 153 5.96 0.29 -0.22
CA LEU A 153 5.61 1.70 -0.12
C LEU A 153 6.86 2.59 -0.11
N LEU A 154 7.88 2.22 0.65
CA LEU A 154 9.16 2.95 0.68
C LEU A 154 9.83 2.95 -0.70
N LEU A 155 9.90 1.79 -1.37
CA LEU A 155 10.46 1.67 -2.71
C LEU A 155 9.69 2.51 -3.74
N GLN A 156 8.34 2.49 -3.68
CA GLN A 156 7.52 3.32 -4.57
C GLN A 156 7.74 4.80 -4.30
N GLY A 157 7.87 5.21 -3.03
CA GLY A 157 8.19 6.59 -2.69
C GLY A 157 9.53 7.05 -3.26
N VAL A 158 10.54 6.16 -3.25
CA VAL A 158 11.83 6.45 -3.91
C VAL A 158 11.64 6.60 -5.43
N ALA A 159 10.85 5.74 -6.06
CA ALA A 159 10.57 5.83 -7.50
C ALA A 159 9.85 7.15 -7.86
N GLU A 160 8.82 7.54 -7.09
CA GLU A 160 8.09 8.80 -7.31
C GLU A 160 8.98 10.02 -7.07
N PHE A 161 9.79 10.01 -6.01
CA PHE A 161 10.77 11.06 -5.76
C PHE A 161 11.79 11.19 -6.89
N LEU A 162 12.30 10.06 -7.42
CA LEU A 162 13.21 10.07 -8.56
C LEU A 162 12.52 10.63 -9.82
N LYS A 163 11.27 10.26 -10.09
CA LYS A 163 10.49 10.84 -11.19
C LYS A 163 10.37 12.36 -11.02
N LEU A 164 10.05 12.82 -9.82
CA LEU A 164 9.90 14.23 -9.50
C LEU A 164 11.21 15.03 -9.71
N VAL A 165 12.35 14.47 -9.27
CA VAL A 165 13.64 15.16 -9.34
C VAL A 165 14.26 15.10 -10.74
N LEU A 166 14.16 13.94 -11.40
CA LEU A 166 14.83 13.69 -12.68
C LEU A 166 13.99 14.15 -13.89
N ASN A 167 12.65 14.08 -13.81
CA ASN A 167 11.77 14.46 -14.91
C ASN A 167 11.49 15.97 -14.89
N ARG A 168 12.35 16.74 -15.55
CA ARG A 168 12.28 18.22 -15.59
C ARG A 168 11.09 18.80 -16.36
N GLN A 169 10.28 18.00 -17.09
CA GLN A 169 9.41 18.55 -18.15
C GLN A 169 7.95 18.09 -18.17
N GLU A 170 7.52 17.13 -17.36
CA GLU A 170 6.12 16.68 -17.42
C GLU A 170 5.40 16.91 -16.08
N LEU A 171 5.13 18.17 -15.78
CA LEU A 171 3.88 18.51 -15.11
C LEU A 171 2.82 18.54 -16.21
N PRO A 172 1.73 17.77 -16.13
CA PRO A 172 0.63 17.93 -17.07
C PRO A 172 0.18 19.39 -17.01
N ARG A 173 0.41 20.12 -18.09
CA ARG A 173 -0.41 21.26 -18.45
C ARG A 173 -1.70 20.61 -18.91
N ASP A 174 -2.80 20.98 -18.35
CA ASP A 174 -4.15 20.65 -18.78
C ASP A 174 -4.88 19.61 -17.91
N ALA A 175 -5.66 20.16 -17.03
CA ALA A 175 -7.09 19.89 -16.93
C ALA A 175 -7.78 21.18 -16.47
#